data_1351ac5ff8eb78eefde90be30a00a0ce
#
_entry.id   1351ac5ff8eb78eefde90be30a00a0ce
#
_cell.length_a   1.000
_cell.length_b   1.000
_cell.length_c   1.000
_cell.angle_alpha   90.00
_cell.angle_beta   90.00
_cell.angle_gamma   90.00
#
_symmetry.space_group_name_H-M   'P 1'
#
loop_
_entity.id
_entity.type
_entity.pdbx_description
1 polymer ?
#
loop_
_entity_poly.entity_id
_entity_poly.type
_entity_poly.pdbx_seq_one_letter_code
_entity_poly.pdbx_strand_id
1 'polypeptide(L)'
;MAMDEKRSESRDAAPLTREQLVRLLNEDLAREYQAIIAYVIYSQVLKGAQYMNIAAELETHAQEELQHALIISKQIDYLGGMPTATSLPVRTSEVAEEMLRFDLDNENETIRNYRERVRQCEALGEYAMAEQIREILVQEQEHQIDLATALGIDVPNVG
;
A
#
# COMPACT_ATOMS: atom_id res chain seq x y z
N MET A 1 -41.84 -35.89 13.59
CA MET A 1 -41.29 -34.51 13.63
C MET A 1 -39.85 -34.59 13.19
N ALA A 2 -39.59 -34.30 11.94
CA ALA A 2 -38.26 -34.24 11.39
C ALA A 2 -37.75 -32.79 11.53
N MET A 3 -36.69 -32.62 12.32
CA MET A 3 -35.96 -31.34 12.38
C MET A 3 -35.04 -31.28 11.16
N ASP A 4 -35.34 -30.34 10.32
CA ASP A 4 -34.58 -29.98 9.12
C ASP A 4 -33.33 -29.22 9.57
N GLU A 5 -32.19 -29.90 9.67
CA GLU A 5 -30.89 -29.26 9.86
C GLU A 5 -30.49 -28.60 8.54
N LYS A 6 -30.72 -27.30 8.44
CA LYS A 6 -30.11 -26.46 7.41
C LYS A 6 -28.61 -26.43 7.64
N ARG A 7 -27.90 -27.31 6.99
CA ARG A 7 -26.44 -27.21 6.78
C ARG A 7 -26.17 -25.91 6.04
N SER A 8 -25.60 -24.95 6.76
CA SER A 8 -24.99 -23.76 6.18
C SER A 8 -23.79 -24.23 5.36
N GLU A 9 -23.98 -24.37 4.05
CA GLU A 9 -22.87 -24.50 3.12
C GLU A 9 -22.13 -23.15 3.13
N SER A 10 -20.99 -23.11 3.81
CA SER A 10 -19.99 -22.07 3.59
C SER A 10 -19.59 -22.18 2.12
N ARG A 11 -19.99 -21.22 1.32
CA ARG A 11 -19.46 -21.07 -0.03
C ARG A 11 -17.96 -20.75 0.12
N ASP A 12 -17.14 -21.79 0.03
CA ASP A 12 -15.71 -21.63 -0.16
C ASP A 12 -15.53 -20.79 -1.42
N ALA A 13 -15.05 -19.54 -1.26
CA ALA A 13 -14.71 -18.71 -2.39
C ALA A 13 -13.68 -19.44 -3.23
N ALA A 14 -13.84 -19.44 -4.56
CA ALA A 14 -12.89 -20.06 -5.47
C ALA A 14 -11.47 -19.51 -5.20
N PRO A 15 -10.41 -20.34 -5.23
CA PRO A 15 -9.04 -19.88 -5.02
C PRO A 15 -8.67 -18.78 -6.00
N LEU A 16 -7.90 -17.79 -5.53
CA LEU A 16 -7.36 -16.73 -6.37
C LEU A 16 -6.48 -17.33 -7.47
N THR A 17 -6.63 -16.86 -8.71
CA THR A 17 -5.76 -17.26 -9.84
C THR A 17 -4.53 -16.36 -9.94
N ARG A 18 -3.49 -16.83 -10.67
CA ARG A 18 -2.31 -16.00 -10.96
C ARG A 18 -2.68 -14.74 -11.73
N GLU A 19 -3.61 -14.83 -12.68
CA GLU A 19 -4.11 -13.69 -13.46
C GLU A 19 -4.84 -12.68 -12.57
N GLN A 20 -5.60 -13.14 -11.58
CA GLN A 20 -6.22 -12.26 -10.59
C GLN A 20 -5.17 -11.60 -9.70
N LEU A 21 -4.14 -12.32 -9.30
CA LEU A 21 -3.01 -11.75 -8.53
C LEU A 21 -2.30 -10.66 -9.34
N VAL A 22 -2.05 -10.86 -10.63
CA VAL A 22 -1.47 -9.83 -11.50
C VAL A 22 -2.32 -8.56 -11.50
N ARG A 23 -3.63 -8.66 -11.59
CA ARG A 23 -4.52 -7.49 -11.55
C ARG A 23 -4.41 -6.75 -10.21
N LEU A 24 -4.39 -7.49 -9.11
CA LEU A 24 -4.26 -6.90 -7.77
C LEU A 24 -2.90 -6.24 -7.54
N LEU A 25 -1.82 -6.87 -8.01
CA LEU A 25 -0.48 -6.26 -7.97
C LEU A 25 -0.39 -5.00 -8.83
N ASN A 26 -1.10 -4.94 -9.96
CA ASN A 26 -1.19 -3.72 -10.77
C ASN A 26 -1.97 -2.60 -10.06
N GLU A 27 -2.98 -2.93 -9.27
CA GLU A 27 -3.63 -1.95 -8.39
C GLU A 27 -2.66 -1.42 -7.33
N ASP A 28 -1.87 -2.31 -6.73
CA ASP A 28 -0.82 -1.93 -5.78
C ASP A 28 0.24 -1.04 -6.44
N LEU A 29 0.68 -1.38 -7.65
CA LEU A 29 1.64 -0.59 -8.41
C LEU A 29 1.12 0.82 -8.73
N ALA A 30 -0.14 0.94 -9.11
CA ALA A 30 -0.78 2.24 -9.33
C ALA A 30 -0.80 3.10 -8.06
N ARG A 31 -0.92 2.47 -6.87
CA ARG A 31 -0.81 3.15 -5.57
C ARG A 31 0.61 3.56 -5.26
N GLU A 32 1.62 2.74 -5.59
CA GLU A 32 3.02 3.11 -5.43
C GLU A 32 3.36 4.34 -6.29
N TYR A 33 2.90 4.40 -7.52
CA TYR A 33 3.05 5.59 -8.37
C TYR A 33 2.36 6.82 -7.75
N GLN A 34 1.15 6.66 -7.22
CA GLN A 34 0.45 7.72 -6.50
C GLN A 34 1.27 8.23 -5.31
N ALA A 35 1.83 7.32 -4.51
CA ALA A 35 2.65 7.64 -3.35
C ALA A 35 3.93 8.38 -3.76
N ILE A 36 4.62 7.94 -4.80
CA ILE A 36 5.82 8.61 -5.32
C ILE A 36 5.50 10.06 -5.68
N ILE A 37 4.45 10.28 -6.45
CA ILE A 37 4.06 11.63 -6.90
C ILE A 37 3.66 12.49 -5.70
N ALA A 38 2.84 11.96 -4.78
CA ALA A 38 2.41 12.66 -3.58
C ALA A 38 3.60 13.08 -2.71
N TYR A 39 4.51 12.16 -2.41
CA TYR A 39 5.69 12.45 -1.60
C TYR A 39 6.65 13.44 -2.26
N VAL A 40 6.83 13.35 -3.58
CA VAL A 40 7.62 14.33 -4.33
C VAL A 40 7.01 15.73 -4.17
N ILE A 41 5.72 15.89 -4.39
CA ILE A 41 5.04 17.19 -4.31
C ILE A 41 5.04 17.69 -2.88
N TYR A 42 4.57 16.90 -1.93
CA TYR A 42 4.37 17.34 -0.54
C TYR A 42 5.69 17.66 0.15
N SER A 43 6.76 16.90 -0.10
CA SER A 43 8.09 17.19 0.44
C SER A 43 8.60 18.58 0.06
N GLN A 44 8.22 19.09 -1.10
CA GLN A 44 8.69 20.37 -1.61
C GLN A 44 7.78 21.55 -1.22
N VAL A 45 6.48 21.30 -1.04
CA VAL A 45 5.51 22.38 -0.79
C VAL A 45 5.16 22.58 0.68
N LEU A 46 5.48 21.63 1.57
CA LEU A 46 5.32 21.80 3.01
C LEU A 46 6.11 23.01 3.51
N LYS A 47 5.45 23.91 4.25
CA LYS A 47 6.04 25.13 4.79
C LYS A 47 5.84 25.20 6.31
N GLY A 48 6.82 25.74 6.98
CA GLY A 48 6.80 25.99 8.43
C GLY A 48 7.88 25.19 9.16
N ALA A 49 8.41 25.77 10.21
CA ALA A 49 9.51 25.17 10.98
C ALA A 49 9.13 23.80 11.58
N GLN A 50 7.87 23.62 11.97
CA GLN A 50 7.37 22.35 12.52
C GLN A 50 7.32 21.20 11.51
N TYR A 51 7.40 21.51 10.21
CA TYR A 51 7.32 20.49 9.14
C TYR A 51 8.66 20.20 8.48
N MET A 52 9.75 20.82 8.91
CA MET A 52 11.07 20.65 8.26
C MET A 52 11.55 19.20 8.33
N ASN A 53 11.40 18.54 9.48
CA ASN A 53 11.82 17.16 9.64
C ASN A 53 10.97 16.21 8.78
N ILE A 54 9.65 16.34 8.82
CA ILE A 54 8.78 15.46 8.04
C ILE A 54 8.96 15.71 6.54
N ALA A 55 9.16 16.95 6.08
CA ALA A 55 9.43 17.23 4.67
C ALA A 55 10.67 16.46 4.17
N ALA A 56 11.73 16.41 4.96
CA ALA A 56 12.94 15.62 4.64
C ALA A 56 12.64 14.12 4.61
N GLU A 57 11.85 13.61 5.57
CA GLU A 57 11.43 12.21 5.59
C GLU A 57 10.58 11.85 4.37
N LEU A 58 9.70 12.75 3.90
CA LEU A 58 8.90 12.50 2.69
C LEU A 58 9.75 12.36 1.42
N GLU A 59 10.90 13.03 1.34
CA GLU A 59 11.86 12.79 0.24
C GLU A 59 12.42 11.38 0.29
N THR A 60 12.75 10.89 1.48
CA THR A 60 13.20 9.51 1.69
C THR A 60 12.07 8.52 1.36
N HIS A 61 10.85 8.78 1.80
CA HIS A 61 9.68 7.97 1.46
C HIS A 61 9.50 7.86 -0.06
N ALA A 62 9.63 8.97 -0.80
CA ALA A 62 9.53 8.94 -2.27
C ALA A 62 10.52 7.95 -2.92
N GLN A 63 11.76 7.91 -2.41
CA GLN A 63 12.77 6.97 -2.89
C GLN A 63 12.43 5.52 -2.53
N GLU A 64 11.91 5.29 -1.34
CA GLU A 64 11.49 3.97 -0.89
C GLU A 64 10.30 3.46 -1.71
N GLU A 65 9.32 4.32 -2.00
CA GLU A 65 8.18 3.98 -2.87
C GLU A 65 8.61 3.65 -4.30
N LEU A 66 9.66 4.29 -4.81
CA LEU A 66 10.24 3.92 -6.11
C LEU A 66 10.79 2.49 -6.06
N GLN A 67 11.48 2.11 -4.99
CA GLN A 67 11.96 0.74 -4.81
C GLN A 67 10.80 -0.26 -4.73
N HIS A 68 9.73 0.08 -4.02
CA HIS A 68 8.51 -0.74 -3.97
C HIS A 68 7.90 -0.95 -5.36
N ALA A 69 7.81 0.13 -6.14
CA ALA A 69 7.30 0.06 -7.51
C ALA A 69 8.14 -0.88 -8.40
N LEU A 70 9.47 -0.84 -8.26
CA LEU A 70 10.38 -1.72 -8.97
C LEU A 70 10.20 -3.19 -8.56
N ILE A 71 10.06 -3.46 -7.26
CA ILE A 71 9.82 -4.79 -6.72
C ILE A 71 8.50 -5.36 -7.27
N ILE A 72 7.41 -4.60 -7.16
CA ILE A 72 6.08 -5.04 -7.61
C ILE A 72 6.07 -5.25 -9.12
N SER A 73 6.66 -4.34 -9.91
CA SER A 73 6.76 -4.47 -11.36
C SER A 73 7.50 -5.75 -11.76
N LYS A 74 8.59 -6.07 -11.08
CA LYS A 74 9.36 -7.29 -11.33
C LYS A 74 8.52 -8.55 -11.06
N GLN A 75 7.72 -8.55 -10.01
CA GLN A 75 6.85 -9.67 -9.68
C GLN A 75 5.71 -9.82 -10.68
N ILE A 76 5.15 -8.73 -11.17
CA ILE A 76 4.13 -8.76 -12.23
C ILE A 76 4.70 -9.40 -13.51
N ASP A 77 5.88 -8.97 -13.93
CA ASP A 77 6.56 -9.56 -15.09
C ASP A 77 6.86 -11.05 -14.88
N TYR A 78 7.35 -11.43 -13.70
CA TYR A 78 7.57 -12.81 -13.32
C TYR A 78 6.31 -13.68 -13.46
N LEU A 79 5.15 -13.14 -13.13
CA LEU A 79 3.86 -13.82 -13.27
C LEU A 79 3.32 -13.83 -14.72
N GLY A 80 4.02 -13.21 -15.67
CA GLY A 80 3.62 -13.13 -17.06
C GLY A 80 2.68 -11.97 -17.39
N GLY A 81 2.52 -11.01 -16.47
CA GLY A 81 1.70 -9.81 -16.68
C GLY A 81 2.51 -8.62 -17.20
N MET A 82 1.80 -7.56 -17.55
CA MET A 82 2.40 -6.28 -17.91
C MET A 82 2.20 -5.29 -16.76
N PRO A 83 3.28 -4.71 -16.21
CA PRO A 83 3.15 -3.65 -15.20
C PRO A 83 2.40 -2.44 -15.75
N THR A 84 1.46 -1.90 -14.96
CA THR A 84 0.69 -0.73 -15.37
C THR A 84 1.56 0.51 -15.50
N ALA A 85 1.20 1.39 -16.43
CA ALA A 85 1.78 2.73 -16.60
C ALA A 85 0.89 3.82 -15.98
N THR A 86 -0.20 3.47 -15.30
CA THR A 86 -1.21 4.41 -14.80
C THR A 86 -1.11 4.55 -13.28
N SER A 87 -0.99 5.80 -12.80
CA SER A 87 -1.09 6.14 -11.37
C SER A 87 -2.55 6.36 -10.97
N LEU A 88 -2.87 6.10 -9.69
CA LEU A 88 -4.08 6.65 -9.10
C LEU A 88 -3.96 8.18 -8.97
N PRO A 89 -5.09 8.92 -8.97
CA PRO A 89 -5.09 10.37 -8.83
C PRO A 89 -4.44 10.82 -7.53
N VAL A 90 -3.63 11.88 -7.61
CA VAL A 90 -2.97 12.49 -6.45
C VAL A 90 -3.75 13.74 -6.03
N ARG A 91 -4.09 13.81 -4.74
CA ARG A 91 -4.70 15.01 -4.16
C ARG A 91 -3.63 16.02 -3.80
N THR A 92 -3.92 17.28 -4.02
CA THR A 92 -3.05 18.40 -3.62
C THR A 92 -3.78 19.34 -2.67
N SER A 93 -3.02 20.06 -1.85
CA SER A 93 -3.53 21.06 -0.92
C SER A 93 -2.44 22.10 -0.65
N GLU A 94 -2.86 23.30 -0.24
CA GLU A 94 -1.95 24.31 0.30
C GLU A 94 -1.82 24.22 1.82
N VAL A 95 -2.59 23.33 2.46
CA VAL A 95 -2.60 23.12 3.91
C VAL A 95 -1.74 21.91 4.27
N ALA A 96 -0.67 22.15 5.03
CA ALA A 96 0.30 21.12 5.40
C ALA A 96 -0.36 19.91 6.08
N GLU A 97 -1.24 20.15 7.05
CA GLU A 97 -1.93 19.07 7.77
C GLU A 97 -2.80 18.22 6.85
N GLU A 98 -3.46 18.80 5.86
CA GLU A 98 -4.27 18.06 4.88
C GLU A 98 -3.40 17.12 4.03
N MET A 99 -2.24 17.60 3.56
CA MET A 99 -1.31 16.77 2.79
C MET A 99 -0.81 15.57 3.60
N LEU A 100 -0.43 15.79 4.85
CA LEU A 100 0.01 14.71 5.74
C LEU A 100 -1.12 13.71 6.02
N ARG A 101 -2.36 14.17 6.13
CA ARG A 101 -3.53 13.28 6.30
C ARG A 101 -3.82 12.49 5.03
N PHE A 102 -3.67 13.07 3.85
CA PHE A 102 -3.79 12.34 2.59
C PHE A 102 -2.80 11.18 2.53
N ASP A 103 -1.54 11.44 2.89
CA ASP A 103 -0.52 10.41 2.93
C ASP A 103 -0.85 9.32 3.97
N LEU A 104 -1.24 9.71 5.18
CA LEU A 104 -1.59 8.74 6.22
C LEU A 104 -2.76 7.85 5.81
N ASP A 105 -3.81 8.41 5.21
CA ASP A 105 -4.95 7.65 4.69
C ASP A 105 -4.49 6.65 3.62
N ASN A 106 -3.61 7.07 2.72
CA ASN A 106 -3.07 6.22 1.68
C ASN A 106 -2.21 5.09 2.26
N GLU A 107 -1.35 5.39 3.24
CA GLU A 107 -0.53 4.36 3.91
C GLU A 107 -1.39 3.34 4.66
N ASN A 108 -2.43 3.77 5.35
CA ASN A 108 -3.36 2.89 6.04
C ASN A 108 -4.01 1.89 5.07
N GLU A 109 -4.42 2.36 3.90
CA GLU A 109 -5.02 1.51 2.88
C GLU A 109 -3.99 0.58 2.24
N THR A 110 -2.80 1.07 1.96
CA THR A 110 -1.68 0.29 1.42
C THR A 110 -1.30 -0.85 2.36
N ILE A 111 -1.21 -0.60 3.66
CA ILE A 111 -0.94 -1.62 4.67
C ILE A 111 -2.00 -2.72 4.64
N ARG A 112 -3.29 -2.35 4.61
CA ARG A 112 -4.38 -3.33 4.49
C ARG A 112 -4.25 -4.19 3.24
N ASN A 113 -3.99 -3.55 2.11
CA ASN A 113 -3.85 -4.24 0.83
C ASN A 113 -2.67 -5.21 0.82
N TYR A 114 -1.51 -4.80 1.32
CA TYR A 114 -0.33 -5.67 1.34
C TYR A 114 -0.46 -6.83 2.33
N ARG A 115 -1.13 -6.63 3.47
CA ARG A 115 -1.46 -7.75 4.37
C ARG A 115 -2.26 -8.84 3.63
N GLU A 116 -3.25 -8.43 2.86
CA GLU A 116 -4.05 -9.36 2.07
C GLU A 116 -3.23 -9.98 0.93
N ARG A 117 -2.38 -9.20 0.30
CA ARG A 117 -1.51 -9.68 -0.78
C ARG A 117 -0.55 -10.76 -0.32
N VAL A 118 0.00 -10.63 0.89
CA VAL A 118 0.85 -11.67 1.52
C VAL A 118 0.07 -12.99 1.62
N ARG A 119 -1.15 -12.96 2.14
CA ARG A 119 -1.99 -14.16 2.27
C ARG A 119 -2.27 -14.80 0.91
N GLN A 120 -2.59 -13.99 -0.09
CA GLN A 120 -2.90 -14.45 -1.44
C GLN A 120 -1.68 -15.08 -2.13
N CYS A 121 -0.51 -14.47 -1.99
CA CYS A 121 0.74 -15.03 -2.51
C CYS A 121 1.05 -16.38 -1.86
N GLU A 122 0.94 -16.49 -0.55
CA GLU A 122 1.17 -17.75 0.17
C GLU A 122 0.18 -18.85 -0.27
N ALA A 123 -1.10 -18.50 -0.44
CA ALA A 123 -2.12 -19.43 -0.90
C ALA A 123 -1.83 -20.00 -2.30
N LEU A 124 -1.13 -19.24 -3.14
CA LEU A 124 -0.69 -19.65 -4.47
C LEU A 124 0.69 -20.34 -4.48
N GLY A 125 1.34 -20.47 -3.33
CA GLY A 125 2.70 -21.00 -3.25
C GLY A 125 3.79 -20.00 -3.67
N GLU A 126 3.44 -18.74 -3.86
CA GLU A 126 4.37 -17.65 -4.21
C GLU A 126 5.03 -17.08 -2.95
N TYR A 127 5.80 -17.92 -2.27
CA TYR A 127 6.44 -17.57 -0.98
C TYR A 127 7.54 -16.51 -1.12
N ALA A 128 8.31 -16.53 -2.20
CA ALA A 128 9.33 -15.52 -2.46
C ALA A 128 8.70 -14.13 -2.66
N MET A 129 7.60 -14.08 -3.38
CA MET A 129 6.82 -12.85 -3.59
C MET A 129 6.21 -12.36 -2.26
N ALA A 130 5.65 -13.27 -1.46
CA ALA A 130 5.14 -12.94 -0.13
C ALA A 130 6.22 -12.30 0.76
N GLU A 131 7.45 -12.81 0.71
CA GLU A 131 8.58 -12.25 1.46
C GLU A 131 8.93 -10.84 0.99
N GLN A 132 8.98 -10.60 -0.32
CA GLN A 132 9.21 -9.25 -0.87
C GLN A 132 8.13 -8.26 -0.41
N ILE A 133 6.88 -8.68 -0.40
CA ILE A 133 5.76 -7.84 0.06
C ILE A 133 5.83 -7.59 1.57
N ARG A 134 6.28 -8.56 2.38
CA ARG A 134 6.53 -8.35 3.82
C ARG A 134 7.58 -7.28 4.06
N GLU A 135 8.66 -7.26 3.29
CA GLU A 135 9.70 -6.23 3.38
C GLU A 135 9.13 -4.83 3.05
N ILE A 136 8.29 -4.75 2.01
CA ILE A 136 7.56 -3.52 1.70
C ILE A 136 6.67 -3.10 2.89
N LEU A 137 5.92 -4.03 3.47
CA LEU A 137 5.05 -3.78 4.63
C LEU A 137 5.80 -3.17 5.81
N VAL A 138 7.03 -3.60 6.07
CA VAL A 138 7.87 -3.02 7.14
C VAL A 138 8.07 -1.52 6.90
N GLN A 139 8.39 -1.12 5.68
CA GLN A 139 8.60 0.29 5.33
C GLN A 139 7.29 1.08 5.33
N GLU A 140 6.20 0.52 4.83
CA GLU A 140 4.88 1.17 4.87
C GLU A 140 4.42 1.46 6.30
N GLN A 141 4.71 0.55 7.23
CA GLN A 141 4.43 0.78 8.65
C GLN A 141 5.30 1.91 9.22
N GLU A 142 6.56 2.00 8.83
CA GLU A 142 7.42 3.12 9.21
C GLU A 142 6.91 4.46 8.66
N HIS A 143 6.46 4.50 7.42
CA HIS A 143 5.80 5.67 6.83
C HIS A 143 4.57 6.08 7.63
N GLN A 144 3.73 5.12 8.00
CA GLN A 144 2.55 5.36 8.83
C GLN A 144 2.92 5.98 10.18
N ILE A 145 3.94 5.45 10.84
CA ILE A 145 4.44 5.96 12.13
C ILE A 145 4.95 7.39 11.99
N ASP A 146 5.73 7.66 10.98
CA ASP A 146 6.30 8.98 10.72
C ASP A 146 5.21 10.04 10.49
N LEU A 147 4.21 9.69 9.68
CA LEU A 147 3.07 10.58 9.38
C LEU A 147 2.19 10.84 10.62
N ALA A 148 1.89 9.80 11.39
CA ALA A 148 1.13 9.95 12.63
C ALA A 148 1.90 10.82 13.64
N THR A 149 3.21 10.62 13.77
CA THR A 149 4.08 11.42 14.63
C THR A 149 4.07 12.89 14.20
N ALA A 150 4.20 13.15 12.90
CA ALA A 150 4.17 14.51 12.36
C ALA A 150 2.83 15.21 12.59
N LEU A 151 1.72 14.45 12.57
CA LEU A 151 0.38 14.96 12.87
C LEU A 151 0.08 15.08 14.37
N GLY A 152 0.97 14.56 15.23
CA GLY A 152 0.77 14.57 16.69
C GLY A 152 -0.35 13.66 17.17
N ILE A 153 -0.58 12.55 16.45
CA ILE A 153 -1.62 11.56 16.78
C ILE A 153 -1.03 10.17 17.01
N ASP A 154 -1.77 9.31 17.69
CA ASP A 154 -1.43 7.91 17.77
C ASP A 154 -1.58 7.23 16.41
N VAL A 155 -0.77 6.20 16.17
CA VAL A 155 -0.84 5.42 14.93
C VAL A 155 -2.22 4.76 14.83
N PRO A 156 -2.97 4.98 13.73
CA PRO A 156 -4.25 4.35 13.54
C PRO A 156 -4.16 2.82 13.50
N ASN A 157 -5.12 2.16 14.11
CA ASN A 157 -5.28 0.71 13.96
C ASN A 157 -5.97 0.43 12.63
N VAL A 158 -5.32 -0.29 11.75
CA VAL A 158 -5.85 -0.61 10.41
C VAL A 158 -6.37 -2.06 10.28
N GLY A 159 -6.59 -2.73 11.40
CA GLY A 159 -7.17 -4.08 11.42
C GLY A 159 -6.21 -5.20 11.74
#